data_eb122dcf37008c13952f513673400aff
#
_entry.id   eb122dcf37008c13952f513673400aff
#
_cell.length_a   1.000
_cell.length_b   1.000
_cell.length_c   1.000
_cell.angle_alpha   90.00
_cell.angle_beta   90.00
_cell.angle_gamma   90.00
#
_symmetry.space_group_name_H-M   'P 1'
#
loop_
_entity.id
_entity.type
_entity.pdbx_description
1 polymer ?
#
loop_
_entity_poly.entity_id
_entity_poly.type
_entity_poly.pdbx_seq_one_letter_code
_entity_poly.pdbx_strand_id
1 'polypeptide(L)'
;PLFQADLALVNASTEYVFRQIADAVGQDLVPFLSEKINIYGKLYKQNFSQDYLVLSSASGSNPCAAYIDLRQFDKNRLVIDQTLYWYLSETEDEAIYISGLLNSATLWDAISDFQPEGGFGKRHIHALPYKIIPAFDPDDDAQREVIEATKALMEEWKVVCESGQYKNLLVP
;
A
#
# COMPACT_ATOMS: atom_id res chain seq x y z
N PRO A 1 -3.56 -22.49 -2.88
CA PRO A 1 -2.34 -22.78 -3.61
C PRO A 1 -1.16 -21.90 -3.20
N LEU A 2 -1.31 -20.59 -3.03
CA LEU A 2 -0.22 -19.71 -2.55
C LEU A 2 0.31 -20.16 -1.18
N PHE A 3 -0.57 -20.54 -0.28
CA PHE A 3 -0.19 -20.96 1.07
C PHE A 3 0.51 -22.33 1.15
N GLN A 4 0.24 -23.24 0.24
CA GLN A 4 0.96 -24.53 0.19
C GLN A 4 2.40 -24.37 -0.31
N ALA A 5 2.65 -23.43 -1.20
CA ALA A 5 3.99 -23.11 -1.66
C ALA A 5 4.80 -22.32 -0.60
N ASP A 6 4.15 -21.42 0.14
CA ASP A 6 4.81 -20.59 1.16
C ASP A 6 5.09 -21.36 2.48
N LEU A 7 4.30 -22.38 2.81
CA LEU A 7 4.62 -23.29 3.93
C LEU A 7 5.93 -24.04 3.71
N ALA A 8 6.33 -24.27 2.48
CA ALA A 8 7.65 -24.84 2.17
C ALA A 8 8.81 -23.87 2.43
N LEU A 9 8.54 -22.56 2.50
CA LEU A 9 9.52 -21.51 2.81
C LEU A 9 9.57 -21.15 4.31
N VAL A 10 8.58 -21.61 5.08
CA VAL A 10 8.58 -21.46 6.54
C VAL A 10 9.71 -22.35 7.09
N ASN A 11 10.66 -21.75 7.81
CA ASN A 11 11.79 -22.52 8.36
C ASN A 11 11.30 -23.64 9.26
N ALA A 12 12.09 -24.70 9.36
CA ALA A 12 11.75 -25.93 10.10
C ALA A 12 11.30 -25.70 11.56
N SER A 13 11.75 -24.61 12.18
CA SER A 13 11.34 -24.21 13.54
C SER A 13 9.88 -23.77 13.60
N THR A 14 9.43 -22.99 12.63
CA THR A 14 8.05 -22.52 12.58
C THR A 14 7.10 -23.68 12.25
N GLU A 15 7.49 -24.56 11.32
CA GLU A 15 6.73 -25.77 11.03
C GLU A 15 6.60 -26.67 12.28
N TYR A 16 7.67 -26.84 13.05
CA TYR A 16 7.64 -27.60 14.29
C TYR A 16 6.64 -27.02 15.30
N VAL A 17 6.66 -25.68 15.52
CA VAL A 17 5.72 -25.02 16.42
C VAL A 17 4.27 -25.22 15.95
N PHE A 18 4.00 -25.04 14.67
CA PHE A 18 2.66 -25.26 14.13
C PHE A 18 2.17 -26.69 14.26
N ARG A 19 3.03 -27.69 14.06
CA ARG A 19 2.68 -29.08 14.29
C ARG A 19 2.34 -29.34 15.75
N GLN A 20 3.12 -28.83 16.69
CA GLN A 20 2.86 -28.96 18.14
C GLN A 20 1.50 -28.36 18.54
N ILE A 21 1.16 -27.21 17.97
CA ILE A 21 -0.15 -26.58 18.21
C ILE A 21 -1.27 -27.39 17.57
N ALA A 22 -1.09 -27.87 16.34
CA ALA A 22 -2.07 -28.70 15.63
C ALA A 22 -2.38 -29.98 16.41
N ASP A 23 -1.34 -30.67 16.89
CA ASP A 23 -1.46 -31.86 17.71
C ASP A 23 -2.19 -31.59 19.04
N ALA A 24 -1.87 -30.45 19.68
CA ALA A 24 -2.47 -30.05 20.95
C ALA A 24 -3.96 -29.68 20.84
N VAL A 25 -4.38 -29.12 19.70
CA VAL A 25 -5.79 -28.71 19.47
C VAL A 25 -6.59 -29.76 18.67
N GLY A 26 -5.94 -30.84 18.21
CA GLY A 26 -6.57 -31.91 17.44
C GLY A 26 -7.14 -31.46 16.07
N GLN A 27 -6.56 -30.40 15.48
CA GLN A 27 -7.01 -29.83 14.22
C GLN A 27 -5.85 -29.65 13.24
N ASP A 28 -6.14 -29.83 11.94
CA ASP A 28 -5.24 -29.36 10.91
C ASP A 28 -5.25 -27.83 10.87
N LEU A 29 -4.14 -27.23 11.30
CA LEU A 29 -4.00 -25.77 11.37
C LEU A 29 -3.85 -25.09 10.03
N VAL A 30 -3.52 -25.82 8.96
CA VAL A 30 -3.30 -25.22 7.63
C VAL A 30 -4.57 -24.58 7.09
N PRO A 31 -5.74 -25.26 7.07
CA PRO A 31 -7.01 -24.62 6.72
C PRO A 31 -7.37 -23.48 7.67
N PHE A 32 -7.19 -23.68 8.98
CA PHE A 32 -7.50 -22.68 9.99
C PHE A 32 -6.68 -21.39 9.82
N LEU A 33 -5.38 -21.50 9.58
CA LEU A 33 -4.52 -20.33 9.33
C LEU A 33 -4.90 -19.66 8.02
N SER A 34 -5.16 -20.42 6.96
CA SER A 34 -5.61 -19.86 5.67
C SER A 34 -6.90 -19.07 5.82
N GLU A 35 -7.86 -19.56 6.60
CA GLU A 35 -9.11 -18.85 6.87
C GLU A 35 -8.87 -17.59 7.70
N LYS A 36 -8.01 -17.64 8.72
CA LYS A 36 -7.73 -16.50 9.59
C LYS A 36 -6.93 -15.42 8.90
N ILE A 37 -5.95 -15.77 8.10
CA ILE A 37 -5.13 -14.81 7.36
C ILE A 37 -5.91 -14.25 6.17
N ASN A 38 -6.71 -15.08 5.52
CA ASN A 38 -7.51 -14.67 4.36
C ASN A 38 -8.98 -14.37 4.74
N ILE A 39 -9.19 -13.64 5.84
CA ILE A 39 -10.53 -13.24 6.28
C ILE A 39 -11.28 -12.55 5.13
N TYR A 40 -12.48 -13.05 4.82
CA TYR A 40 -13.32 -12.62 3.70
C TYR A 40 -12.68 -12.79 2.31
N GLY A 41 -11.64 -13.61 2.20
CA GLY A 41 -10.94 -13.85 0.93
C GLY A 41 -10.14 -12.65 0.42
N LYS A 42 -9.78 -11.70 1.28
CA LYS A 42 -9.12 -10.45 0.89
C LYS A 42 -7.81 -10.65 0.15
N LEU A 43 -7.01 -11.67 0.52
CA LEU A 43 -5.74 -11.94 -0.14
C LEU A 43 -5.92 -12.44 -1.58
N TYR A 44 -6.93 -13.29 -1.81
CA TYR A 44 -7.20 -13.86 -3.14
C TYR A 44 -8.00 -12.93 -4.06
N LYS A 45 -8.60 -11.88 -3.51
CA LYS A 45 -9.38 -10.90 -4.26
C LYS A 45 -8.56 -9.73 -4.77
N GLN A 46 -7.30 -9.64 -4.41
CA GLN A 46 -6.41 -8.63 -4.95
C GLN A 46 -6.01 -9.06 -6.37
N ASN A 47 -6.36 -8.23 -7.34
CA ASN A 47 -6.05 -8.45 -8.75
C ASN A 47 -5.29 -7.22 -9.27
N PHE A 48 -4.05 -7.42 -9.63
CA PHE A 48 -3.15 -6.37 -10.14
C PHE A 48 -3.08 -6.44 -11.66
N SER A 49 -4.18 -6.06 -12.32
CA SER A 49 -4.32 -6.14 -13.78
C SER A 49 -3.55 -5.05 -14.53
N GLN A 50 -3.25 -3.92 -13.88
CA GLN A 50 -2.54 -2.80 -14.49
C GLN A 50 -1.03 -2.87 -14.23
N ASP A 51 -0.28 -1.96 -14.84
CA ASP A 51 1.18 -1.92 -14.72
C ASP A 51 1.68 -1.04 -13.58
N TYR A 52 0.84 -0.13 -13.08
CA TYR A 52 1.20 0.78 -11.99
C TYR A 52 0.22 0.68 -10.85
N LEU A 53 0.75 0.82 -9.64
CA LEU A 53 0.02 0.72 -8.40
C LEU A 53 0.34 1.94 -7.53
N VAL A 54 -0.67 2.68 -7.13
CA VAL A 54 -0.55 3.71 -6.11
C VAL A 54 -0.99 3.14 -4.77
N LEU A 55 -0.13 3.27 -3.77
CA LEU A 55 -0.41 2.89 -2.39
C LEU A 55 -0.58 4.14 -1.54
N SER A 56 -1.52 4.12 -0.62
CA SER A 56 -1.67 5.18 0.38
C SER A 56 -2.03 4.62 1.75
N SER A 57 -1.65 5.33 2.81
CA SER A 57 -1.94 4.92 4.18
C SER A 57 -3.44 4.92 4.45
N ALA A 58 -3.94 3.88 5.15
CA ALA A 58 -5.35 3.79 5.54
C ALA A 58 -5.66 4.54 6.84
N SER A 59 -4.64 4.98 7.58
CA SER A 59 -4.79 5.74 8.83
C SER A 59 -3.48 6.42 9.20
N GLY A 60 -3.56 7.36 10.12
CA GLY A 60 -2.42 8.09 10.65
C GLY A 60 -2.60 9.60 10.58
N SER A 61 -1.74 10.32 11.28
CA SER A 61 -1.76 11.79 11.30
C SER A 61 -1.08 12.38 10.06
N ASN A 62 -0.14 11.64 9.48
CA ASN A 62 0.61 12.05 8.30
C ASN A 62 0.30 11.06 7.17
N PRO A 63 -0.66 11.35 6.32
CA PRO A 63 -0.95 10.53 5.17
C PRO A 63 0.27 10.47 4.25
N CYS A 64 0.53 9.31 3.68
CA CYS A 64 1.60 9.13 2.71
C CYS A 64 1.12 8.24 1.57
N ALA A 65 1.63 8.51 0.40
CA ALA A 65 1.38 7.73 -0.79
C ALA A 65 2.67 7.52 -1.59
N ALA A 66 2.71 6.42 -2.31
CA ALA A 66 3.79 6.11 -3.26
C ALA A 66 3.21 5.35 -4.45
N TYR A 67 3.85 5.45 -5.61
CA TYR A 67 3.54 4.56 -6.71
C TYR A 67 4.62 3.48 -6.89
N ILE A 68 4.23 2.38 -7.50
CA ILE A 68 5.06 1.21 -7.77
C ILE A 68 4.85 0.80 -9.22
N ASP A 69 5.95 0.58 -9.94
CA ASP A 69 5.94 -0.09 -11.24
C ASP A 69 5.84 -1.62 -11.02
N LEU A 70 4.67 -2.17 -11.26
CA LEU A 70 4.38 -3.59 -11.06
C LEU A 70 5.07 -4.52 -12.06
N ARG A 71 5.63 -3.99 -13.15
CA ARG A 71 6.41 -4.78 -14.11
C ARG A 71 7.72 -5.27 -13.51
N GLN A 72 8.17 -4.62 -12.43
CA GLN A 72 9.40 -4.99 -11.69
C GLN A 72 9.15 -6.10 -10.66
N PHE A 73 7.90 -6.55 -10.47
CA PHE A 73 7.51 -7.50 -9.44
C PHE A 73 6.77 -8.72 -10.03
N ASP A 74 6.89 -9.85 -9.37
CA ASP A 74 5.98 -10.97 -9.61
C ASP A 74 4.63 -10.65 -8.96
N LYS A 75 3.67 -10.22 -9.78
CA LYS A 75 2.31 -9.83 -9.33
C LYS A 75 1.60 -10.96 -8.56
N ASN A 76 1.95 -12.23 -8.83
CA ASN A 76 1.35 -13.37 -8.12
C ASN A 76 1.88 -13.54 -6.69
N ARG A 77 2.98 -12.87 -6.36
CA ARG A 77 3.59 -12.89 -5.02
C ARG A 77 3.38 -11.59 -4.26
N LEU A 78 2.69 -10.63 -4.85
CA LEU A 78 2.39 -9.35 -4.22
C LEU A 78 1.10 -9.46 -3.41
N VAL A 79 1.15 -8.99 -2.18
CA VAL A 79 0.00 -8.88 -1.29
C VAL A 79 0.06 -7.51 -0.62
N ILE A 80 -1.04 -6.77 -0.70
CA ILE A 80 -1.19 -5.47 -0.03
C ILE A 80 -1.91 -5.69 1.30
N ASP A 81 -1.28 -5.25 2.39
CA ASP A 81 -1.85 -5.30 3.73
C ASP A 81 -3.04 -4.34 3.89
N GLN A 82 -3.93 -4.65 4.83
CA GLN A 82 -5.13 -3.85 5.11
C GLN A 82 -4.84 -2.44 5.69
N THR A 83 -3.60 -2.16 6.05
CA THR A 83 -3.16 -0.83 6.51
C THR A 83 -2.89 0.13 5.36
N LEU A 84 -2.95 -0.37 4.13
CA LEU A 84 -2.78 0.40 2.91
C LEU A 84 -4.05 0.34 2.05
N TYR A 85 -4.36 1.45 1.45
CA TYR A 85 -5.28 1.53 0.31
C TYR A 85 -4.48 1.52 -0.98
N TRP A 86 -5.10 1.07 -2.06
CA TRP A 86 -4.44 0.97 -3.34
C TRP A 86 -5.37 1.35 -4.50
N TYR A 87 -4.75 1.89 -5.53
CA TYR A 87 -5.37 2.28 -6.80
C TYR A 87 -4.50 1.75 -7.93
N LEU A 88 -5.11 1.16 -8.95
CA LEU A 88 -4.42 0.70 -10.16
C LEU A 88 -4.51 1.76 -11.24
N SER A 89 -3.38 2.04 -11.89
CA SER A 89 -3.27 2.96 -13.00
C SER A 89 -2.70 2.26 -14.24
N GLU A 90 -3.19 2.65 -15.41
CA GLU A 90 -2.70 2.16 -16.69
C GLU A 90 -1.41 2.85 -17.11
N THR A 91 -1.20 4.09 -16.67
CA THR A 91 -0.05 4.91 -17.04
C THR A 91 0.77 5.34 -15.83
N GLU A 92 2.07 5.52 -16.05
CA GLU A 92 2.97 6.00 -15.02
C GLU A 92 2.64 7.43 -14.59
N ASP A 93 2.33 8.29 -15.55
CA ASP A 93 2.03 9.69 -15.29
C ASP A 93 0.77 9.84 -14.44
N GLU A 94 -0.29 9.05 -14.66
CA GLU A 94 -1.47 9.02 -13.79
C GLU A 94 -1.08 8.55 -12.37
N ALA A 95 -0.25 7.51 -12.25
CA ALA A 95 0.18 7.02 -10.94
C ALA A 95 1.00 8.07 -10.18
N ILE A 96 1.90 8.78 -10.86
CA ILE A 96 2.69 9.88 -10.29
C ILE A 96 1.79 11.04 -9.88
N TYR A 97 0.85 11.45 -10.75
CA TYR A 97 -0.12 12.50 -10.48
C TYR A 97 -0.95 12.20 -9.22
N ILE A 98 -1.55 11.03 -9.15
CA ILE A 98 -2.37 10.61 -7.99
C ILE A 98 -1.52 10.53 -6.73
N SER A 99 -0.32 9.95 -6.79
CA SER A 99 0.55 9.85 -5.62
C SER A 99 1.01 11.22 -5.13
N GLY A 100 1.31 12.15 -6.04
CA GLY A 100 1.66 13.53 -5.71
C GLY A 100 0.52 14.26 -4.99
N LEU A 101 -0.69 14.17 -5.51
CA LEU A 101 -1.87 14.78 -4.87
C LEU A 101 -2.19 14.14 -3.52
N LEU A 102 -2.09 12.82 -3.38
CA LEU A 102 -2.28 12.12 -2.11
C LEU A 102 -1.24 12.51 -1.04
N ASN A 103 -0.07 12.98 -1.44
CA ASN A 103 0.94 13.54 -0.54
C ASN A 103 0.77 15.06 -0.31
N SER A 104 -0.17 15.70 -1.00
CA SER A 104 -0.39 17.16 -0.89
C SER A 104 -1.07 17.53 0.43
N ALA A 105 -0.48 18.45 1.16
CA ALA A 105 -1.11 19.03 2.35
C ALA A 105 -2.46 19.68 2.01
N THR A 106 -2.57 20.34 0.86
CA THR A 106 -3.81 20.98 0.41
C THR A 106 -4.98 19.99 0.30
N LEU A 107 -4.74 18.82 -0.26
CA LEU A 107 -5.78 17.78 -0.34
C LEU A 107 -6.20 17.31 1.05
N TRP A 108 -5.23 17.04 1.92
CA TRP A 108 -5.51 16.53 3.25
C TRP A 108 -6.17 17.57 4.15
N ASP A 109 -5.81 18.84 4.04
CA ASP A 109 -6.50 19.93 4.72
C ASP A 109 -7.97 20.02 4.29
N ALA A 110 -8.24 19.84 2.99
CA ALA A 110 -9.59 19.87 2.45
C ALA A 110 -10.49 18.72 2.93
N ILE A 111 -9.92 17.56 3.27
CA ILE A 111 -10.69 16.36 3.66
C ILE A 111 -10.56 16.00 5.14
N SER A 112 -9.67 16.65 5.89
CA SER A 112 -9.32 16.26 7.27
C SER A 112 -10.52 16.26 8.22
N ASP A 113 -11.43 17.21 8.06
CA ASP A 113 -12.62 17.34 8.93
C ASP A 113 -13.65 16.24 8.70
N PHE A 114 -13.57 15.55 7.56
CA PHE A 114 -14.44 14.44 7.21
C PHE A 114 -13.88 13.08 7.59
N GLN A 115 -12.68 13.04 8.17
CA GLN A 115 -12.02 11.80 8.54
C GLN A 115 -12.39 11.41 9.97
N PRO A 116 -12.95 10.21 10.21
CA PRO A 116 -13.31 9.77 11.55
C PRO A 116 -12.06 9.51 12.42
N GLU A 117 -12.16 9.79 13.69
CA GLU A 117 -11.16 9.44 14.68
C GLU A 117 -11.05 7.93 14.87
N GLY A 118 -9.85 7.42 15.06
CA GLY A 118 -9.57 6.01 15.33
C GLY A 118 -8.50 5.83 16.39
N GLY A 119 -8.26 4.60 16.83
CA GLY A 119 -7.29 4.30 17.88
C GLY A 119 -5.82 4.66 17.54
N PHE A 120 -5.53 4.85 16.27
CA PHE A 120 -4.20 5.23 15.75
C PHE A 120 -4.22 6.57 15.00
N GLY A 121 -5.07 7.50 15.41
CA GLY A 121 -5.30 8.76 14.72
C GLY A 121 -6.48 8.72 13.76
N LYS A 122 -6.50 9.63 12.80
CA LYS A 122 -7.59 9.71 11.82
C LYS A 122 -7.59 8.47 10.92
N ARG A 123 -8.79 7.93 10.66
CA ARG A 123 -9.01 6.88 9.67
C ARG A 123 -9.31 7.53 8.34
N HIS A 124 -8.57 7.17 7.32
CA HIS A 124 -8.77 7.72 5.99
C HIS A 124 -9.96 7.01 5.31
N ILE A 125 -10.91 7.80 4.80
CA ILE A 125 -11.99 7.26 3.99
C ILE A 125 -11.45 7.06 2.58
N HIS A 126 -11.27 5.79 2.19
CA HIS A 126 -10.60 5.40 0.93
C HIS A 126 -11.09 6.16 -0.30
N ALA A 127 -12.40 6.29 -0.47
CA ALA A 127 -12.96 6.89 -1.68
C ALA A 127 -12.99 8.44 -1.66
N LEU A 128 -12.74 9.08 -0.50
CA LEU A 128 -12.92 10.52 -0.37
C LEU A 128 -11.90 11.33 -1.17
N PRO A 129 -10.59 11.04 -1.12
CA PRO A 129 -9.61 11.75 -1.94
C PRO A 129 -9.94 11.67 -3.43
N TYR A 130 -10.27 10.49 -3.92
CA TYR A 130 -10.54 10.26 -5.36
C TYR A 130 -11.81 10.93 -5.88
N LYS A 131 -12.69 11.39 -5.00
CA LYS A 131 -13.86 12.20 -5.39
C LYS A 131 -13.53 13.68 -5.57
N ILE A 132 -12.43 14.13 -5.00
CA ILE A 132 -11.97 15.53 -5.02
C ILE A 132 -10.87 15.70 -6.05
N ILE A 133 -10.00 14.69 -6.21
CA ILE A 133 -8.95 14.68 -7.24
C ILE A 133 -9.63 14.70 -8.63
N PRO A 134 -9.30 15.69 -9.48
CA PRO A 134 -9.74 15.69 -10.86
C PRO A 134 -9.30 14.42 -11.60
N ALA A 135 -10.12 13.93 -12.51
CA ALA A 135 -9.72 12.82 -13.37
C ALA A 135 -8.45 13.17 -14.14
N PHE A 136 -7.57 12.19 -14.31
CA PHE A 136 -6.32 12.41 -15.03
C PHE A 136 -6.60 12.73 -16.50
N ASP A 137 -5.99 13.82 -16.97
CA ASP A 137 -6.00 14.27 -18.35
C ASP A 137 -4.55 14.58 -18.76
N PRO A 138 -3.95 13.81 -19.67
CA PRO A 138 -2.56 14.00 -20.09
C PRO A 138 -2.33 15.33 -20.82
N ASP A 139 -3.39 15.97 -21.31
CA ASP A 139 -3.33 17.25 -22.03
C ASP A 139 -3.49 18.46 -21.10
N ASP A 140 -3.80 18.26 -19.82
CA ASP A 140 -3.92 19.32 -18.83
C ASP A 140 -2.53 19.79 -18.34
N ASP A 141 -2.20 21.05 -18.62
CA ASP A 141 -0.93 21.66 -18.23
C ASP A 141 -0.72 21.67 -16.70
N ALA A 142 -1.77 21.93 -15.92
CA ALA A 142 -1.66 21.97 -14.47
C ALA A 142 -1.37 20.57 -13.88
N GLN A 143 -1.93 19.53 -14.47
CA GLN A 143 -1.65 18.15 -14.06
C GLN A 143 -0.21 17.75 -14.45
N ARG A 144 0.28 18.18 -15.60
CA ARG A 144 1.69 18.00 -15.96
C ARG A 144 2.64 18.69 -15.01
N GLU A 145 2.33 19.90 -14.54
CA GLU A 145 3.13 20.58 -13.50
C GLU A 145 3.18 19.79 -12.19
N VAL A 146 2.07 19.20 -11.77
CA VAL A 146 2.02 18.32 -10.57
C VAL A 146 2.91 17.09 -10.77
N ILE A 147 2.87 16.47 -11.96
CA ILE A 147 3.70 15.31 -12.27
C ILE A 147 5.19 15.67 -12.18
N GLU A 148 5.61 16.76 -12.82
CA GLU A 148 7.01 17.19 -12.82
C GLU A 148 7.50 17.57 -11.41
N ALA A 149 6.68 18.26 -10.63
CA ALA A 149 7.00 18.55 -9.24
C ALA A 149 7.11 17.28 -8.39
N THR A 150 6.25 16.31 -8.60
CA THR A 150 6.28 15.02 -7.90
C THR A 150 7.55 14.24 -8.27
N LYS A 151 7.91 14.17 -9.56
CA LYS A 151 9.14 13.54 -10.03
C LYS A 151 10.37 14.18 -9.40
N ALA A 152 10.42 15.51 -9.34
CA ALA A 152 11.54 16.23 -8.72
C ALA A 152 11.69 15.87 -7.22
N LEU A 153 10.58 15.86 -6.47
CA LEU A 153 10.60 15.45 -5.06
C LEU A 153 11.04 13.99 -4.88
N MET A 154 10.65 13.10 -5.78
CA MET A 154 11.06 11.69 -5.73
C MET A 154 12.58 11.54 -5.93
N GLU A 155 13.18 12.29 -6.85
CA GLU A 155 14.63 12.26 -7.05
C GLU A 155 15.38 12.84 -5.84
N GLU A 156 14.91 13.94 -5.25
CA GLU A 156 15.46 14.47 -4.00
C GLU A 156 15.39 13.43 -2.88
N TRP A 157 14.24 12.78 -2.72
CA TRP A 157 14.04 11.76 -1.70
C TRP A 157 14.93 10.53 -1.91
N LYS A 158 15.14 10.14 -3.16
CA LYS A 158 16.06 9.06 -3.50
C LYS A 158 17.49 9.34 -3.03
N VAL A 159 17.99 10.57 -3.25
CA VAL A 159 19.30 11.01 -2.75
C VAL A 159 19.37 10.93 -1.22
N VAL A 160 18.31 11.35 -0.52
CA VAL A 160 18.22 11.26 0.95
C VAL A 160 18.26 9.80 1.41
N CYS A 161 17.56 8.90 0.73
CA CYS A 161 17.56 7.47 1.04
C CYS A 161 18.93 6.84 0.81
N GLU A 162 19.56 7.10 -0.31
CA GLU A 162 20.89 6.56 -0.68
C GLU A 162 22.00 7.07 0.25
N SER A 163 21.92 8.32 0.70
CA SER A 163 22.87 8.89 1.67
C SER A 163 22.66 8.38 3.12
N GLY A 164 21.55 7.72 3.40
CA GLY A 164 21.16 7.26 4.73
C GLY A 164 20.73 8.38 5.68
N GLN A 165 20.58 9.61 5.20
CA GLN A 165 20.16 10.77 6.00
C GLN A 165 18.74 10.63 6.55
N TYR A 166 17.88 9.80 5.90
CA TYR A 166 16.52 9.53 6.39
C TYR A 166 16.50 8.96 7.82
N LYS A 167 17.57 8.29 8.26
CA LYS A 167 17.68 7.75 9.63
C LYS A 167 17.61 8.82 10.70
N ASN A 168 18.04 10.04 10.36
CA ASN A 168 18.01 11.18 11.27
C ASN A 168 16.63 11.88 11.27
N LEU A 169 15.78 11.61 10.28
CA LEU A 169 14.43 12.17 10.19
C LEU A 169 13.38 11.32 10.92
N LEU A 170 13.71 10.07 11.25
CA LEU A 170 12.81 9.11 11.90
C LEU A 170 12.99 9.04 13.42
N VAL A 171 13.88 9.85 14.00
CA VAL A 171 14.07 9.93 15.46
C VAL A 171 13.19 11.06 15.98
N PRO A 172 12.19 10.79 16.85
CA PRO A 172 11.39 11.81 17.49
C PRO A 172 12.20 12.65 18.45
#